data_e5f6be7a751c29454b362540a0adb6e6
#
_entry.id   e5f6be7a751c29454b362540a0adb6e6
#
_cell.length_a   1.000
_cell.length_b   1.000
_cell.length_c   1.000
_cell.angle_alpha   90.00
_cell.angle_beta   90.00
_cell.angle_gamma   90.00
#
_symmetry.space_group_name_H-M   'P 1'
#
loop_
_entity.id
_entity.type
_entity.pdbx_description
1 polymer ?
#
loop_
_entity_poly.entity_id
_entity_poly.type
_entity_poly.pdbx_seq_one_letter_code
_entity_poly.pdbx_strand_id
1 'polypeptide(L)'
;MVLKMESTAPALEVQDWVRGRPLANFEPGKVYVVDFWATWCGPCVSAMPDLMLLQEKYRDSGLEVVGVAADEKAVAADEVRAYLDAWLTERF
;
A
#
# COMPACT_ATOMS: atom_id res chain seq x y z
N MET A 1 -1.19 -1.05 19.34
CA MET A 1 -2.19 0.02 19.52
C MET A 1 -3.50 -0.42 18.92
N VAL A 2 -4.59 -0.23 19.63
CA VAL A 2 -5.93 -0.53 19.12
C VAL A 2 -6.60 0.79 18.74
N LEU A 3 -7.02 0.90 17.47
CA LEU A 3 -7.76 2.05 16.98
C LEU A 3 -9.26 1.76 17.04
N LYS A 4 -10.02 2.74 17.47
CA LYS A 4 -11.46 2.67 17.44
C LYS A 4 -11.99 3.29 16.15
N MET A 5 -13.20 2.91 15.76
CA MET A 5 -13.90 3.58 14.65
C MET A 5 -14.01 5.09 14.93
N GLU A 6 -13.84 5.88 13.88
CA GLU A 6 -13.89 7.35 13.94
C GLU A 6 -12.73 8.00 14.68
N SER A 7 -11.76 7.22 15.15
CA SER A 7 -10.52 7.79 15.69
C SER A 7 -9.67 8.37 14.57
N THR A 8 -8.90 9.42 14.89
CA THR A 8 -7.94 9.98 13.95
C THR A 8 -6.88 8.93 13.59
N ALA A 9 -6.67 8.72 12.30
CA ALA A 9 -5.66 7.80 11.83
C ALA A 9 -4.26 8.35 12.12
N PRO A 10 -3.34 7.54 12.63
CA PRO A 10 -1.94 7.94 12.76
C PRO A 10 -1.31 8.08 11.37
N ALA A 11 -0.25 8.85 11.27
CA ALA A 11 0.51 8.96 10.03
C ALA A 11 1.14 7.61 9.67
N LEU A 12 1.22 7.33 8.37
CA LEU A 12 1.94 6.16 7.89
C LEU A 12 3.44 6.40 7.97
N GLU A 13 4.13 5.52 8.69
CA GLU A 13 5.58 5.52 8.76
C GLU A 13 6.10 4.33 7.95
N VAL A 14 6.74 4.62 6.83
CA VAL A 14 7.32 3.60 5.95
C VAL A 14 8.79 3.90 5.71
N GLN A 15 9.57 2.84 5.46
CA GLN A 15 11.00 2.98 5.24
C GLN A 15 11.32 3.56 3.86
N ASP A 16 10.51 3.23 2.86
CA ASP A 16 10.77 3.65 1.49
C ASP A 16 9.48 3.61 0.66
N TRP A 17 9.48 4.33 -0.45
CA TRP A 17 8.40 4.31 -1.43
C TRP A 17 8.88 3.64 -2.70
N VAL A 18 8.21 2.56 -3.08
CA VAL A 18 8.58 1.79 -4.27
C VAL A 18 7.95 2.38 -5.51
N ARG A 19 6.67 2.77 -5.42
CA ARG A 19 5.90 3.32 -6.54
C ARG A 19 5.01 4.45 -6.11
N GLY A 20 4.75 5.36 -7.03
CA GLY A 20 3.87 6.48 -6.81
C GLY A 20 4.52 7.61 -6.02
N ARG A 21 3.73 8.60 -5.68
CA ARG A 21 4.21 9.74 -4.91
C ARG A 21 4.17 9.44 -3.42
N PRO A 22 5.24 9.77 -2.67
CA PRO A 22 5.22 9.60 -1.23
C PRO A 22 4.06 10.33 -0.57
N LEU A 23 3.41 9.66 0.39
CA LEU A 23 2.32 10.21 1.18
C LEU A 23 2.85 10.57 2.55
N ALA A 24 3.00 11.87 2.81
CA ALA A 24 3.48 12.35 4.10
C ALA A 24 2.38 12.29 5.16
N ASN A 25 1.17 12.70 4.80
CA ASN A 25 0.02 12.74 5.70
C ASN A 25 -1.24 12.40 4.92
N PHE A 26 -2.26 11.93 5.63
CA PHE A 26 -3.58 11.76 5.05
C PHE A 26 -4.24 13.13 4.87
N GLU A 27 -4.71 13.41 3.67
CA GLU A 27 -5.34 14.69 3.35
C GLU A 27 -6.82 14.69 3.74
N PRO A 28 -7.32 15.75 4.41
CA PRO A 28 -8.75 15.89 4.67
C PRO A 28 -9.57 15.89 3.38
N GLY A 29 -10.74 15.26 3.40
CA GLY A 29 -11.63 15.20 2.25
C GLY A 29 -11.34 14.07 1.28
N LYS A 30 -10.28 13.30 1.49
CA LYS A 30 -9.98 12.10 0.71
C LYS A 30 -10.26 10.83 1.51
N VAL A 31 -10.56 9.76 0.80
CA VAL A 31 -10.75 8.42 1.38
C VAL A 31 -9.53 7.57 1.02
N TYR A 32 -8.93 6.96 2.01
CA TYR A 32 -7.76 6.11 1.83
C TYR A 32 -8.08 4.67 2.20
N VAL A 33 -7.66 3.75 1.35
CA VAL A 33 -7.65 2.32 1.66
C VAL A 33 -6.18 1.92 1.82
N VAL A 34 -5.80 1.55 3.03
CA VAL A 34 -4.44 1.09 3.31
C VAL A 34 -4.45 -0.44 3.33
N ASP A 35 -3.72 -1.04 2.40
CA ASP A 35 -3.64 -2.49 2.25
C ASP A 35 -2.25 -2.97 2.63
N PHE A 36 -2.17 -3.76 3.71
CA PHE A 36 -0.92 -4.40 4.11
C PHE A 36 -0.80 -5.74 3.40
N TRP A 37 0.31 -5.93 2.68
CA TRP A 37 0.50 -7.11 1.84
C TRP A 37 1.96 -7.58 1.87
N ALA A 38 2.20 -8.75 1.31
CA ALA A 38 3.54 -9.29 1.12
C ALA A 38 3.55 -10.17 -0.13
N THR A 39 4.71 -10.34 -0.75
CA THR A 39 4.85 -11.16 -1.96
C THR A 39 4.51 -12.63 -1.70
N TRP A 40 4.72 -13.11 -0.49
CA TRP A 40 4.41 -14.49 -0.09
C TRP A 40 2.95 -14.68 0.35
N CYS A 41 2.17 -13.64 0.40
CA CYS A 41 0.76 -13.70 0.81
C CYS A 41 -0.12 -13.88 -0.42
N GLY A 42 -0.51 -15.11 -0.73
CA GLY A 42 -1.33 -15.42 -1.90
C GLY A 42 -2.65 -14.65 -1.96
N PRO A 43 -3.49 -14.67 -0.91
CA PRO A 43 -4.74 -13.90 -0.91
C PRO A 43 -4.53 -12.39 -1.04
N CYS A 44 -3.46 -11.84 -0.47
CA CYS A 44 -3.14 -10.42 -0.60
C CYS A 44 -2.84 -10.07 -2.05
N VAL A 45 -2.03 -10.88 -2.72
CA VAL A 45 -1.66 -10.67 -4.12
C VAL A 45 -2.87 -10.81 -5.03
N SER A 46 -3.73 -11.80 -4.76
CA SER A 46 -4.95 -12.01 -5.55
C SER A 46 -5.93 -10.84 -5.46
N ALA A 47 -5.93 -10.10 -4.37
CA ALA A 47 -6.81 -8.94 -4.18
C ALA A 47 -6.30 -7.68 -4.87
N MET A 48 -5.03 -7.61 -5.24
CA MET A 48 -4.42 -6.39 -5.78
C MET A 48 -5.09 -5.89 -7.07
N PRO A 49 -5.42 -6.72 -8.05
CA PRO A 49 -6.11 -6.23 -9.25
C PRO A 49 -7.45 -5.57 -8.95
N ASP A 50 -8.22 -6.11 -8.01
CA ASP A 50 -9.50 -5.53 -7.61
C ASP A 50 -9.32 -4.17 -6.92
N LEU A 51 -8.30 -4.02 -6.09
CA LEU A 51 -7.98 -2.74 -5.46
C LEU A 51 -7.54 -1.70 -6.47
N MET A 52 -6.78 -2.11 -7.49
CA MET A 52 -6.37 -1.22 -8.57
C MET A 52 -7.56 -0.72 -9.38
N LEU A 53 -8.52 -1.60 -9.69
CA LEU A 53 -9.76 -1.23 -10.37
C LEU A 53 -10.61 -0.29 -9.52
N LEU A 54 -10.69 -0.54 -8.22
CA LEU A 54 -11.41 0.32 -7.30
C LEU A 54 -10.82 1.73 -7.27
N GLN A 55 -9.51 1.84 -7.20
CA GLN A 55 -8.84 3.14 -7.24
C GLN A 55 -9.09 3.87 -8.55
N GLU A 56 -8.98 3.18 -9.67
CA GLU A 56 -9.23 3.78 -10.98
C GLU A 56 -10.65 4.32 -11.09
N LYS A 57 -11.62 3.55 -10.60
CA LYS A 57 -13.04 3.93 -10.65
C LYS A 57 -13.36 5.16 -9.82
N TYR A 58 -12.77 5.29 -8.64
CA TYR A 58 -13.12 6.33 -7.68
C TYR A 58 -12.04 7.38 -7.46
N ARG A 59 -10.97 7.36 -8.24
CA ARG A 59 -9.86 8.30 -8.09
C ARG A 59 -10.34 9.76 -8.14
N ASP A 60 -11.20 10.09 -9.09
CA ASP A 60 -11.72 11.45 -9.26
C ASP A 60 -12.66 11.86 -8.13
N SER A 61 -13.18 10.90 -7.37
CA SER A 61 -14.01 11.14 -6.19
C SER A 61 -13.18 11.21 -4.91
N GLY A 62 -11.86 11.14 -5.00
CA GLY A 62 -10.96 11.30 -3.86
C GLY A 62 -10.54 10.00 -3.18
N LEU A 63 -10.73 8.84 -3.81
CA LEU A 63 -10.23 7.57 -3.27
C LEU A 63 -8.79 7.34 -3.68
N GLU A 64 -7.96 6.95 -2.70
CA GLU A 64 -6.58 6.57 -2.93
C GLU A 64 -6.28 5.27 -2.19
N VAL A 65 -5.75 4.28 -2.91
CA VAL A 65 -5.33 3.01 -2.34
C VAL A 65 -3.83 3.05 -2.12
N VAL A 66 -3.42 2.75 -0.90
CA VAL A 66 -2.00 2.72 -0.51
C VAL A 66 -1.64 1.30 -0.11
N GLY A 67 -0.80 0.65 -0.89
CA GLY A 67 -0.30 -0.68 -0.57
C GLY A 67 0.97 -0.56 0.28
N VAL A 68 0.99 -1.22 1.43
CA VAL A 68 2.14 -1.25 2.33
C VAL A 68 2.68 -2.67 2.37
N ALA A 69 3.80 -2.90 1.70
CA ALA A 69 4.48 -4.18 1.76
C ALA A 69 5.13 -4.35 3.12
N ALA A 70 4.83 -5.46 3.77
CA ALA A 70 5.28 -5.71 5.12
C ALA A 70 5.78 -7.15 5.26
N ASP A 71 6.78 -7.33 6.13
CA ASP A 71 7.22 -8.65 6.56
C ASP A 71 7.79 -9.53 5.43
N GLU A 72 8.57 -8.94 4.54
CA GLU A 72 9.31 -9.68 3.51
C GLU A 72 10.49 -10.40 4.14
N LYS A 73 10.39 -11.72 4.25
CA LYS A 73 11.31 -12.54 5.05
C LYS A 73 12.52 -13.06 4.26
N ALA A 74 12.41 -13.09 2.93
CA ALA A 74 13.43 -13.71 2.09
C ALA A 74 14.49 -12.72 1.58
N VAL A 75 14.40 -11.45 1.95
CA VAL A 75 15.23 -10.39 1.39
C VAL A 75 15.79 -9.52 2.51
N ALA A 76 17.06 -9.16 2.40
CA ALA A 76 17.68 -8.23 3.34
C ALA A 76 17.02 -6.84 3.27
N ALA A 77 16.97 -6.13 4.39
CA ALA A 77 16.23 -4.87 4.51
C ALA A 77 16.65 -3.82 3.48
N ASP A 78 17.94 -3.75 3.14
CA ASP A 78 18.48 -2.81 2.17
C ASP A 78 18.19 -3.18 0.71
N GLU A 79 17.70 -4.40 0.45
CA GLU A 79 17.39 -4.90 -0.88
C GLU A 79 15.88 -4.96 -1.15
N VAL A 80 15.06 -4.72 -0.15
CA VAL A 80 13.59 -4.90 -0.25
C VAL A 80 13.00 -4.00 -1.33
N ARG A 81 13.43 -2.75 -1.42
CA ARG A 81 12.88 -1.82 -2.40
C ARG A 81 13.10 -2.32 -3.83
N ALA A 82 14.31 -2.71 -4.17
CA ALA A 82 14.63 -3.21 -5.51
C ALA A 82 13.92 -4.53 -5.80
N TYR A 83 13.84 -5.41 -4.82
CA TYR A 83 13.12 -6.67 -4.94
C TYR A 83 11.63 -6.45 -5.23
N LEU A 84 10.99 -5.56 -4.48
CA LEU A 84 9.57 -5.26 -4.68
C LEU A 84 9.30 -4.57 -6.02
N ASP A 85 10.19 -3.67 -6.43
CA ASP A 85 10.04 -3.00 -7.73
C ASP A 85 10.10 -4.01 -8.88
N ALA A 86 11.05 -4.91 -8.85
CA ALA A 86 11.16 -5.98 -9.86
C ALA A 86 9.95 -6.91 -9.84
N TRP A 87 9.51 -7.31 -8.65
CA TRP A 87 8.36 -8.19 -8.49
C TRP A 87 7.08 -7.56 -9.04
N LEU A 88 6.84 -6.28 -8.74
CA LEU A 88 5.67 -5.56 -9.24
C LEU A 88 5.74 -5.37 -10.77
N THR A 89 6.91 -5.09 -11.30
CA THR A 89 7.10 -4.92 -12.75
C THR A 89 6.75 -6.19 -13.52
N GLU A 90 7.07 -7.36 -13.00
CA GLU A 90 6.76 -8.63 -13.64
C GLU A 90 5.26 -8.94 -13.65
N ARG A 91 4.49 -8.45 -12.68
CA ARG A 91 3.07 -8.80 -12.50
C ARG A 91 2.09 -7.71 -12.91
N PHE A 92 2.51 -6.50 -12.84
CA PHE A 92 1.69 -5.33 -13.12
C PHE A 92 2.50 -4.30 -13.93
#